data_e88b3d5018a19351e462654150abe729
#
_entry.id   e88b3d5018a19351e462654150abe729
#
_cell.length_a   1.000
_cell.length_b   1.000
_cell.length_c   1.000
_cell.angle_alpha   90.00
_cell.angle_beta   90.00
_cell.angle_gamma   90.00
#
_symmetry.space_group_name_H-M   'P 1'
#
loop_
_entity.id
_entity.type
_entity.pdbx_description
1 polymer ?
#
loop_
_entity_poly.entity_id
_entity_poly.type
_entity_poly.pdbx_seq_one_letter_code
_entity_poly.pdbx_strand_id
1 'polypeptide(L)'
;MASIVHVTDKEMIEFHRLNGNDTFNFWRTGSKMKFAEFKVGDTLFFLAKGSERKREKGIIGYGKCAQIGSYSFNYMWKKYGTLNGYHTKNKCAEAIVKVSKNHKIPERLTCVELTEVAFFNSPVYLSELNARLSNKLESYTYIDRGDQCLSEKIILKAAEFGVDLWTSKLSEEEFKHKLTKDAFRLSSCHVYEQLSMDESKYVKQLMRQYNEQNNGEFIIGSQSDSIEWTDTPTINIPVLA
;
A
#
# COMPACT_ATOMS: atom_id res chain seq x y z
N MET A 1 -10.00 8.05 -0.97
CA MET A 1 -8.80 7.27 -1.38
C MET A 1 -9.19 5.81 -1.44
N ALA A 2 -8.81 5.10 -2.51
CA ALA A 2 -9.17 3.70 -2.65
C ALA A 2 -8.01 2.80 -2.19
N SER A 3 -8.28 1.83 -1.32
CA SER A 3 -7.30 0.81 -0.95
C SER A 3 -7.67 -0.51 -1.62
N ILE A 4 -6.70 -1.14 -2.25
CA ILE A 4 -6.89 -2.47 -2.83
C ILE A 4 -5.97 -3.50 -2.17
N VAL A 5 -6.45 -4.73 -2.08
CA VAL A 5 -5.60 -5.88 -1.78
C VAL A 5 -5.41 -6.69 -3.06
N HIS A 6 -4.18 -7.02 -3.40
CA HIS A 6 -3.85 -7.75 -4.61
C HIS A 6 -3.10 -9.04 -4.28
N VAL A 7 -3.53 -10.15 -4.88
CA VAL A 7 -2.82 -11.43 -4.76
C VAL A 7 -1.46 -11.29 -5.41
N THR A 8 -0.40 -11.53 -4.64
CA THR A 8 0.99 -11.32 -5.06
C THR A 8 1.76 -12.62 -5.21
N ASP A 9 2.79 -12.60 -6.05
CA ASP A 9 3.80 -13.64 -6.08
C ASP A 9 4.71 -13.51 -4.87
N LYS A 10 4.82 -14.56 -4.07
CA LYS A 10 5.65 -14.58 -2.88
C LYS A 10 7.13 -14.38 -3.21
N GLU A 11 7.63 -14.99 -4.29
CA GLU A 11 9.03 -14.86 -4.70
C GLU A 11 9.39 -13.40 -5.04
N MET A 12 8.49 -12.70 -5.75
CA MET A 12 8.67 -11.29 -6.08
C MET A 12 8.72 -10.42 -4.81
N ILE A 13 7.80 -10.63 -3.87
CA ILE A 13 7.77 -9.84 -2.63
C ILE A 13 8.98 -10.12 -1.75
N GLU A 14 9.37 -11.38 -1.59
CA GLU A 14 10.59 -11.76 -0.84
C GLU A 14 11.85 -11.18 -1.49
N PHE A 15 11.93 -11.14 -2.83
CA PHE A 15 13.02 -10.47 -3.51
C PHE A 15 13.16 -9.01 -3.07
N HIS A 16 12.06 -8.25 -3.08
CA HIS A 16 12.08 -6.85 -2.69
C HIS A 16 12.38 -6.66 -1.21
N ARG A 17 11.79 -7.50 -0.35
CA ARG A 17 12.03 -7.50 1.09
C ARG A 17 13.52 -7.71 1.40
N LEU A 18 14.14 -8.76 0.85
CA LEU A 18 15.54 -9.10 1.08
C LEU A 18 16.53 -8.05 0.52
N ASN A 19 16.14 -7.34 -0.54
CA ASN A 19 16.96 -6.26 -1.11
C ASN A 19 16.69 -4.88 -0.46
N GLY A 20 15.77 -4.79 0.52
CA GLY A 20 15.41 -3.55 1.19
C GLY A 20 14.84 -2.50 0.22
N ASN A 21 14.10 -2.94 -0.80
CA ASN A 21 13.52 -2.04 -1.78
C ASN A 21 12.26 -1.38 -1.21
N ASP A 22 12.29 -0.07 -1.03
CA ASP A 22 11.16 0.79 -0.65
C ASP A 22 10.37 1.31 -1.85
N THR A 23 10.87 1.04 -3.04
CA THR A 23 10.26 1.41 -4.32
C THR A 23 10.44 0.28 -5.30
N PHE A 24 9.37 -0.16 -5.98
CA PHE A 24 9.46 -1.17 -7.03
C PHE A 24 8.26 -1.16 -7.99
N ASN A 25 8.38 -1.89 -9.09
CA ASN A 25 7.31 -2.07 -10.06
C ASN A 25 6.49 -3.32 -9.75
N PHE A 26 5.25 -3.12 -9.34
CA PHE A 26 4.26 -4.17 -9.25
C PHE A 26 3.60 -4.38 -10.61
N TRP A 27 3.91 -5.48 -11.29
CA TRP A 27 3.39 -5.77 -12.63
C TRP A 27 2.29 -6.84 -12.60
N ARG A 28 1.39 -6.77 -13.59
CA ARG A 28 0.32 -7.75 -13.80
C ARG A 28 0.08 -8.01 -15.30
N THR A 29 -0.36 -9.20 -15.62
CA THR A 29 -0.60 -9.66 -17.01
C THR A 29 -1.92 -9.18 -17.61
N GLY A 30 -2.87 -8.72 -16.80
CA GLY A 30 -4.19 -8.25 -17.23
C GLY A 30 -4.17 -6.82 -17.72
N SER A 31 -3.95 -6.60 -19.02
CA SER A 31 -3.98 -5.24 -19.60
C SER A 31 -5.40 -4.70 -19.86
N LYS A 32 -6.40 -5.57 -19.97
CA LYS A 32 -7.79 -5.20 -20.33
C LYS A 32 -8.61 -4.63 -19.19
N MET A 33 -8.31 -4.99 -17.94
CA MET A 33 -8.99 -4.42 -16.77
C MET A 33 -8.14 -3.32 -16.18
N LYS A 34 -8.46 -2.06 -16.54
CA LYS A 34 -7.98 -0.91 -15.79
C LYS A 34 -8.55 -0.98 -14.37
N PHE A 35 -7.79 -0.54 -13.40
CA PHE A 35 -8.35 -0.28 -12.08
C PHE A 35 -9.46 0.77 -12.23
N ALA A 36 -10.66 0.50 -11.72
CA ALA A 36 -11.80 1.40 -11.89
C ALA A 36 -11.63 2.70 -11.06
N GLU A 37 -11.16 2.55 -9.83
CA GLU A 37 -11.07 3.63 -8.86
C GLU A 37 -9.64 3.84 -8.34
N PHE A 38 -8.78 2.83 -8.44
CA PHE A 38 -7.40 2.89 -7.93
C PHE A 38 -6.52 3.80 -8.79
N LYS A 39 -5.90 4.78 -8.16
CA LYS A 39 -5.12 5.86 -8.79
C LYS A 39 -3.83 6.19 -8.03
N VAL A 40 -3.07 7.12 -8.52
CA VAL A 40 -1.88 7.65 -7.84
C VAL A 40 -2.25 8.18 -6.46
N GLY A 41 -1.45 7.85 -5.46
CA GLY A 41 -1.67 8.13 -4.04
C GLY A 41 -2.40 7.03 -3.27
N ASP A 42 -3.10 6.12 -3.95
CA ASP A 42 -3.83 5.02 -3.33
C ASP A 42 -2.89 3.91 -2.81
N THR A 43 -3.39 3.09 -1.89
CA THR A 43 -2.61 2.03 -1.22
C THR A 43 -2.91 0.66 -1.83
N LEU A 44 -1.85 -0.09 -2.15
CA LEU A 44 -1.92 -1.47 -2.60
C LEU A 44 -1.32 -2.39 -1.54
N PHE A 45 -2.13 -3.27 -0.98
CA PHE A 45 -1.72 -4.30 -0.02
C PHE A 45 -1.35 -5.60 -0.72
N PHE A 46 -0.29 -6.26 -0.25
CA PHE A 46 0.23 -7.52 -0.79
C PHE A 46 -0.42 -8.70 -0.09
N LEU A 47 -1.22 -9.47 -0.82
CA LEU A 47 -1.88 -10.68 -0.33
C LEU A 47 -1.11 -11.93 -0.72
N ALA A 48 -0.51 -12.61 0.25
CA ALA A 48 0.25 -13.82 0.01
C ALA A 48 -0.66 -15.04 -0.18
N LYS A 49 -0.35 -15.87 -1.20
CA LYS A 49 -0.93 -17.20 -1.36
C LYS A 49 -0.30 -18.18 -0.35
N GLY A 50 -1.12 -19.09 0.18
CA GLY A 50 -0.62 -20.24 0.93
C GLY A 50 -0.16 -19.91 2.34
N SER A 51 -0.99 -19.23 3.11
CA SER A 51 -0.73 -19.06 4.53
C SER A 51 -0.85 -20.37 5.28
N GLU A 52 -0.10 -20.47 6.37
CA GLU A 52 -0.11 -21.62 7.30
C GLU A 52 -1.44 -21.76 8.03
N ARG A 53 -2.24 -20.71 8.13
CA ARG A 53 -3.46 -20.62 8.91
C ARG A 53 -4.69 -21.04 8.09
N LYS A 54 -5.07 -22.32 8.11
CA LYS A 54 -6.28 -22.88 7.50
C LYS A 54 -6.53 -22.46 6.02
N ARG A 55 -5.46 -22.25 5.25
CA ARG A 55 -5.47 -21.71 3.88
C ARG A 55 -5.96 -20.26 3.76
N GLU A 56 -6.09 -19.52 4.84
CA GLU A 56 -6.33 -18.09 4.79
C GLU A 56 -5.11 -17.38 4.21
N LYS A 57 -5.35 -16.45 3.28
CA LYS A 57 -4.30 -15.60 2.72
C LYS A 57 -4.00 -14.49 3.71
N GLY A 58 -2.71 -14.21 3.96
CA GLY A 58 -2.26 -13.14 4.83
C GLY A 58 -1.80 -11.90 4.04
N ILE A 59 -2.02 -10.73 4.60
CA ILE A 59 -1.46 -9.47 4.09
C ILE A 59 -0.06 -9.32 4.68
N ILE A 60 0.94 -9.19 3.80
CA ILE A 60 2.37 -9.21 4.16
C ILE A 60 3.08 -7.88 3.97
N GLY A 61 2.35 -6.83 3.59
CA GLY A 61 2.88 -5.49 3.38
C GLY A 61 2.01 -4.65 2.47
N TYR A 62 2.46 -3.44 2.18
CA TYR A 62 1.77 -2.52 1.29
C TYR A 62 2.77 -1.56 0.62
N GLY A 63 2.28 -0.83 -0.38
CA GLY A 63 2.98 0.29 -1.00
C GLY A 63 2.00 1.33 -1.50
N LYS A 64 2.46 2.58 -1.65
CA LYS A 64 1.68 3.68 -2.22
C LYS A 64 1.87 3.72 -3.73
N CYS A 65 0.80 3.89 -4.48
CA CYS A 65 0.84 4.02 -5.92
C CYS A 65 1.44 5.38 -6.34
N ALA A 66 2.62 5.37 -6.93
CA ALA A 66 3.25 6.58 -7.46
C ALA A 66 2.94 6.78 -8.95
N GLN A 67 2.82 5.69 -9.72
CA GLN A 67 2.53 5.76 -11.15
C GLN A 67 1.82 4.48 -11.62
N ILE A 68 0.89 4.63 -12.55
CA ILE A 68 0.27 3.49 -13.27
C ILE A 68 0.59 3.65 -14.75
N GLY A 69 1.13 2.59 -15.34
CA GLY A 69 1.47 2.56 -16.75
C GLY A 69 1.17 1.21 -17.40
N SER A 70 1.22 1.19 -18.75
CA SER A 70 1.09 -0.03 -19.52
C SER A 70 2.24 -0.12 -20.51
N TYR A 71 3.10 -1.14 -20.38
CA TYR A 71 4.35 -1.24 -21.10
C TYR A 71 4.52 -2.62 -21.75
N SER A 72 5.29 -2.68 -22.84
CA SER A 72 5.81 -3.97 -23.33
C SER A 72 6.83 -4.53 -22.34
N PHE A 73 7.03 -5.83 -22.33
CA PHE A 73 8.00 -6.47 -21.42
C PHE A 73 9.42 -5.90 -21.56
N ASN A 74 9.87 -5.64 -22.78
CA ASN A 74 11.20 -5.09 -23.04
C ASN A 74 11.35 -3.67 -22.45
N TYR A 75 10.32 -2.83 -22.61
CA TYR A 75 10.34 -1.48 -22.05
C TYR A 75 10.25 -1.49 -20.52
N MET A 76 9.38 -2.34 -19.96
CA MET A 76 9.26 -2.54 -18.52
C MET A 76 10.61 -2.95 -17.91
N TRP A 77 11.29 -3.95 -18.51
CA TRP A 77 12.60 -4.37 -18.03
C TRP A 77 13.66 -3.27 -18.16
N LYS A 78 13.68 -2.53 -19.26
CA LYS A 78 14.59 -1.40 -19.44
C LYS A 78 14.37 -0.31 -18.40
N LYS A 79 13.10 -0.02 -18.04
CA LYS A 79 12.74 1.02 -17.09
C LYS A 79 13.05 0.63 -15.64
N TYR A 80 12.69 -0.57 -15.24
CA TYR A 80 12.70 -0.99 -13.84
C TYR A 80 13.79 -2.02 -13.48
N GLY A 81 14.35 -2.74 -14.44
CA GLY A 81 15.40 -3.72 -14.19
C GLY A 81 15.03 -4.73 -13.12
N THR A 82 15.84 -4.86 -12.09
CA THR A 82 15.62 -5.76 -10.93
C THR A 82 14.47 -5.30 -10.03
N LEU A 83 14.04 -4.06 -10.12
CA LEU A 83 12.83 -3.57 -9.42
C LEU A 83 11.53 -4.21 -9.95
N ASN A 84 11.60 -5.12 -10.93
CA ASN A 84 10.51 -6.02 -11.30
C ASN A 84 10.43 -7.28 -10.42
N GLY A 85 11.28 -7.42 -9.40
CA GLY A 85 11.26 -8.51 -8.43
C GLY A 85 12.08 -9.74 -8.80
N TYR A 86 13.00 -9.63 -9.77
CA TYR A 86 13.82 -10.75 -10.23
C TYR A 86 15.25 -10.29 -10.60
N HIS A 87 16.24 -11.14 -10.32
CA HIS A 87 17.66 -10.85 -10.60
C HIS A 87 17.97 -10.69 -12.10
N THR A 88 17.22 -11.40 -12.97
CA THR A 88 17.48 -11.39 -14.41
C THR A 88 16.21 -11.25 -15.22
N LYS A 89 16.36 -10.69 -16.43
CA LYS A 89 15.26 -10.53 -17.39
C LYS A 89 14.60 -11.88 -17.73
N ASN A 90 15.38 -12.96 -17.84
CA ASN A 90 14.87 -14.29 -18.16
C ASN A 90 13.98 -14.84 -17.02
N LYS A 91 14.41 -14.69 -15.77
CA LYS A 91 13.59 -15.09 -14.60
C LYS A 91 12.28 -14.32 -14.51
N CYS A 92 12.32 -13.01 -14.79
CA CYS A 92 11.12 -12.20 -14.88
C CYS A 92 10.20 -12.69 -16.02
N ALA A 93 10.76 -13.01 -17.19
CA ALA A 93 9.98 -13.54 -18.32
C ALA A 93 9.30 -14.87 -17.97
N GLU A 94 10.03 -15.80 -17.33
CA GLU A 94 9.50 -17.11 -16.87
C GLU A 94 8.33 -16.90 -15.89
N ALA A 95 8.46 -16.00 -14.94
CA ALA A 95 7.40 -15.69 -13.98
C ALA A 95 6.15 -15.10 -14.65
N ILE A 96 6.32 -14.20 -15.63
CA ILE A 96 5.21 -13.64 -16.41
C ILE A 96 4.50 -14.75 -17.20
N VAL A 97 5.24 -15.63 -17.88
CA VAL A 97 4.70 -16.75 -18.64
C VAL A 97 3.89 -17.69 -17.74
N LYS A 98 4.41 -18.00 -16.54
CA LYS A 98 3.76 -18.87 -15.55
C LYS A 98 2.37 -18.38 -15.14
N VAL A 99 2.18 -17.05 -14.97
CA VAL A 99 0.91 -16.46 -14.54
C VAL A 99 0.03 -15.97 -15.69
N SER A 100 0.53 -15.96 -16.90
CA SER A 100 -0.20 -15.53 -18.09
C SER A 100 -1.18 -16.62 -18.55
N LYS A 101 -2.43 -16.23 -18.89
CA LYS A 101 -3.48 -17.16 -19.33
C LYS A 101 -3.09 -18.02 -20.54
N ASN A 102 -2.26 -17.48 -21.43
CA ASN A 102 -1.86 -18.16 -22.66
C ASN A 102 -0.45 -18.75 -22.58
N HIS A 103 0.17 -18.78 -21.39
CA HIS A 103 1.57 -19.18 -21.23
C HIS A 103 2.53 -18.48 -22.20
N LYS A 104 2.26 -17.20 -22.47
CA LYS A 104 3.09 -16.32 -23.31
C LYS A 104 3.22 -14.96 -22.64
N ILE A 105 4.27 -14.24 -22.95
CA ILE A 105 4.43 -12.85 -22.51
C ILE A 105 3.36 -12.02 -23.22
N PRO A 106 2.48 -11.30 -22.48
CA PRO A 106 1.49 -10.41 -23.08
C PRO A 106 2.15 -9.28 -23.86
N GLU A 107 1.48 -8.76 -24.87
CA GLU A 107 1.95 -7.60 -25.62
C GLU A 107 2.18 -6.38 -24.68
N ARG A 108 1.30 -6.22 -23.70
CA ARG A 108 1.39 -5.15 -22.70
C ARG A 108 1.12 -5.69 -21.30
N LEU A 109 1.88 -5.18 -20.36
CA LEU A 109 1.76 -5.43 -18.93
C LEU A 109 1.29 -4.15 -18.23
N THR A 110 0.37 -4.27 -17.30
CA THR A 110 0.06 -3.16 -16.40
C THR A 110 1.13 -3.10 -15.33
N CYS A 111 1.73 -1.93 -15.16
CA CYS A 111 2.78 -1.66 -14.19
C CYS A 111 2.28 -0.60 -13.20
N VAL A 112 2.41 -0.89 -11.93
CA VAL A 112 2.13 0.03 -10.82
C VAL A 112 3.45 0.28 -10.11
N GLU A 113 4.00 1.47 -10.26
CA GLU A 113 5.16 1.89 -9.50
C GLU A 113 4.70 2.18 -8.07
N LEU A 114 5.23 1.41 -7.13
CA LEU A 114 4.96 1.53 -5.71
C LEU A 114 6.13 2.20 -5.03
N THR A 115 5.85 3.11 -4.14
CA THR A 115 6.80 3.81 -3.28
C THR A 115 6.39 3.68 -1.82
N GLU A 116 7.28 4.08 -0.92
CA GLU A 116 7.05 4.02 0.53
C GLU A 116 6.62 2.62 0.99
N VAL A 117 7.15 1.60 0.34
CA VAL A 117 6.79 0.22 0.62
C VAL A 117 7.16 -0.16 2.06
N ALA A 118 6.25 -0.87 2.71
CA ALA A 118 6.47 -1.47 4.02
C ALA A 118 6.14 -2.97 3.97
N PHE A 119 7.08 -3.81 4.42
CA PHE A 119 6.87 -5.24 4.60
C PHE A 119 6.61 -5.54 6.08
N PHE A 120 5.61 -6.35 6.35
CA PHE A 120 5.25 -6.71 7.71
C PHE A 120 6.13 -7.84 8.23
N ASN A 121 6.46 -7.80 9.52
CA ASN A 121 7.21 -8.85 10.19
C ASN A 121 6.42 -10.17 10.25
N SER A 122 5.11 -10.07 10.43
CA SER A 122 4.17 -11.19 10.36
C SER A 122 2.96 -10.85 9.49
N PRO A 123 2.36 -11.83 8.79
CA PRO A 123 1.17 -11.59 8.01
C PRO A 123 -0.01 -11.14 8.89
N VAL A 124 -0.76 -10.15 8.44
CA VAL A 124 -2.04 -9.77 9.03
C VAL A 124 -3.15 -10.58 8.38
N TYR A 125 -3.90 -11.33 9.17
CA TYR A 125 -5.05 -12.10 8.72
C TYR A 125 -6.35 -11.32 8.94
N LEU A 126 -7.16 -11.21 7.90
CA LEU A 126 -8.40 -10.43 7.99
C LEU A 126 -9.41 -11.01 8.97
N SER A 127 -9.36 -12.32 9.23
CA SER A 127 -10.17 -12.96 10.28
C SER A 127 -9.90 -12.38 11.68
N GLU A 128 -8.70 -11.85 11.94
CA GLU A 128 -8.36 -11.18 13.20
C GLU A 128 -8.98 -9.80 13.33
N LEU A 129 -9.38 -9.21 12.20
CA LEU A 129 -10.04 -7.90 12.13
C LEU A 129 -11.54 -8.01 11.87
N ASN A 130 -12.14 -9.19 12.11
CA ASN A 130 -13.54 -9.49 11.82
C ASN A 130 -13.94 -9.27 10.34
N ALA A 131 -12.97 -9.29 9.43
CA ALA A 131 -13.18 -9.15 8.00
C ALA A 131 -12.85 -10.45 7.26
N ARG A 132 -13.37 -10.62 6.05
CA ARG A 132 -13.12 -11.83 5.24
C ARG A 132 -12.94 -11.47 3.77
N LEU A 133 -12.01 -12.14 3.13
CA LEU A 133 -11.87 -12.17 1.68
C LEU A 133 -12.23 -13.56 1.14
N SER A 134 -12.71 -13.58 -0.09
CA SER A 134 -12.94 -14.84 -0.78
C SER A 134 -11.61 -15.58 -0.98
N ASN A 135 -11.53 -16.84 -0.56
CA ASN A 135 -10.38 -17.71 -0.84
C ASN A 135 -10.15 -17.92 -2.34
N LYS A 136 -11.19 -17.68 -3.17
CA LYS A 136 -11.13 -17.75 -4.63
C LYS A 136 -10.59 -16.48 -5.29
N LEU A 137 -10.24 -15.44 -4.51
CA LEU A 137 -9.66 -14.22 -5.06
C LEU A 137 -8.33 -14.52 -5.76
N GLU A 138 -8.27 -14.27 -7.07
CA GLU A 138 -7.11 -14.54 -7.91
C GLU A 138 -6.36 -13.28 -8.35
N SER A 139 -6.96 -12.10 -8.20
CA SER A 139 -6.41 -10.83 -8.62
C SER A 139 -6.48 -9.82 -7.47
N TYR A 140 -7.40 -8.86 -7.52
CA TYR A 140 -7.53 -7.82 -6.52
C TYR A 140 -8.98 -7.55 -6.14
N THR A 141 -9.16 -6.90 -5.00
CA THR A 141 -10.44 -6.32 -4.58
C THR A 141 -10.21 -5.04 -3.77
N TYR A 142 -11.22 -4.18 -3.73
CA TYR A 142 -11.24 -3.01 -2.86
C TYR A 142 -11.63 -3.46 -1.45
N ILE A 143 -10.89 -3.01 -0.43
CA ILE A 143 -11.07 -3.50 0.94
C ILE A 143 -11.90 -2.57 1.81
N ASP A 144 -11.93 -1.27 1.53
CA ASP A 144 -12.63 -0.29 2.36
C ASP A 144 -14.11 -0.09 1.97
N ARG A 145 -14.65 -0.92 1.07
CA ARG A 145 -16.07 -0.80 0.65
C ARG A 145 -17.08 -1.28 1.70
N GLY A 146 -16.69 -2.24 2.52
CA GLY A 146 -17.55 -2.78 3.58
C GLY A 146 -17.26 -2.20 4.96
N ASP A 147 -16.00 -1.91 5.23
CA ASP A 147 -15.51 -1.25 6.43
C ASP A 147 -14.52 -0.18 5.99
N GLN A 148 -14.91 1.07 6.04
CA GLN A 148 -14.11 2.22 5.57
C GLN A 148 -12.76 2.37 6.27
N CYS A 149 -12.61 1.80 7.46
CA CYS A 149 -11.37 1.82 8.24
C CYS A 149 -10.57 0.51 8.16
N LEU A 150 -10.92 -0.42 7.26
CA LEU A 150 -10.25 -1.73 7.24
C LEU A 150 -8.77 -1.63 6.88
N SER A 151 -8.41 -0.78 5.92
CA SER A 151 -7.01 -0.54 5.56
C SER A 151 -6.18 0.02 6.70
N GLU A 152 -6.75 0.95 7.48
CA GLU A 152 -6.14 1.48 8.70
C GLU A 152 -5.94 0.38 9.74
N LYS A 153 -6.97 -0.41 10.04
CA LYS A 153 -6.90 -1.53 10.99
C LYS A 153 -5.81 -2.54 10.63
N ILE A 154 -5.62 -2.81 9.32
CA ILE A 154 -4.55 -3.69 8.84
C ILE A 154 -3.17 -3.12 9.20
N ILE A 155 -2.94 -1.83 8.95
CA ILE A 155 -1.66 -1.19 9.22
C ILE A 155 -1.38 -1.12 10.72
N LEU A 156 -2.37 -0.74 11.53
CA LEU A 156 -2.24 -0.71 12.99
C LEU A 156 -1.96 -2.11 13.57
N LYS A 157 -2.65 -3.14 13.04
CA LYS A 157 -2.37 -4.53 13.45
C LYS A 157 -0.95 -4.97 13.08
N ALA A 158 -0.46 -4.57 11.91
CA ALA A 158 0.92 -4.87 11.52
C ALA A 158 1.96 -4.18 12.44
N ALA A 159 1.67 -2.99 12.94
CA ALA A 159 2.53 -2.28 13.88
C ALA A 159 2.73 -3.02 15.22
N GLU A 160 1.76 -3.85 15.63
CA GLU A 160 1.88 -4.68 16.84
C GLU A 160 2.94 -5.80 16.69
N PHE A 161 3.26 -6.22 15.47
CA PHE A 161 4.22 -7.31 15.22
C PHE A 161 5.68 -6.86 15.20
N GLY A 162 5.92 -5.55 15.30
CA GLY A 162 7.26 -4.98 15.20
C GLY A 162 7.85 -5.04 13.79
N VAL A 163 9.16 -4.81 13.71
CA VAL A 163 9.91 -4.74 12.46
C VAL A 163 10.79 -5.99 12.27
N ASP A 164 10.94 -6.41 11.03
CA ASP A 164 11.97 -7.39 10.67
C ASP A 164 13.35 -6.69 10.64
N LEU A 165 14.10 -6.82 11.72
CA LEU A 165 15.41 -6.20 11.91
C LEU A 165 16.45 -6.63 10.85
N TRP A 166 16.24 -7.75 10.16
CA TRP A 166 17.17 -8.26 9.16
C TRP A 166 17.01 -7.60 7.80
N THR A 167 15.82 -7.12 7.50
CA THR A 167 15.48 -6.56 6.17
C THR A 167 15.08 -5.09 6.20
N SER A 168 14.74 -4.57 7.37
CA SER A 168 14.37 -3.16 7.53
C SER A 168 15.62 -2.27 7.63
N LYS A 169 15.57 -1.13 6.95
CA LYS A 169 16.53 -0.04 7.11
C LYS A 169 16.14 0.93 8.24
N LEU A 170 14.96 0.76 8.81
CA LEU A 170 14.40 1.58 9.87
C LEU A 170 14.55 0.86 11.21
N SER A 171 14.75 1.61 12.28
CA SER A 171 14.61 1.12 13.63
C SER A 171 13.15 0.72 13.90
N GLU A 172 12.91 -0.01 14.99
CA GLU A 172 11.55 -0.41 15.37
C GLU A 172 10.65 0.79 15.62
N GLU A 173 11.19 1.84 16.24
CA GLU A 173 10.48 3.08 16.55
C GLU A 173 10.13 3.85 15.26
N GLU A 174 11.09 4.02 14.34
CA GLU A 174 10.85 4.67 13.04
C GLU A 174 9.84 3.91 12.20
N PHE A 175 9.88 2.57 12.23
CA PHE A 175 8.92 1.74 11.50
C PHE A 175 7.51 1.86 12.06
N LYS A 176 7.37 1.80 13.41
CA LYS A 176 6.09 2.01 14.08
C LYS A 176 5.53 3.40 13.81
N HIS A 177 6.37 4.42 13.88
CA HIS A 177 6.02 5.81 13.55
C HIS A 177 5.50 5.92 12.11
N LYS A 178 6.22 5.32 11.13
CA LYS A 178 5.78 5.27 9.73
C LYS A 178 4.42 4.61 9.57
N LEU A 179 4.19 3.44 10.17
CA LEU A 179 2.93 2.73 10.07
C LEU A 179 1.77 3.53 10.69
N THR A 180 1.98 4.12 11.86
CA THR A 180 0.97 4.98 12.52
C THR A 180 0.62 6.18 11.65
N LYS A 181 1.61 6.85 11.07
CA LYS A 181 1.39 7.98 10.16
C LYS A 181 0.61 7.58 8.90
N ASP A 182 0.92 6.41 8.32
CA ASP A 182 0.22 5.89 7.16
C ASP A 182 -1.23 5.46 7.48
N ALA A 183 -1.48 4.88 8.66
CA ALA A 183 -2.83 4.57 9.13
C ALA A 183 -3.67 5.85 9.28
N PHE A 184 -3.13 6.85 9.95
CA PHE A 184 -3.81 8.14 10.12
C PHE A 184 -4.09 8.85 8.81
N ARG A 185 -3.18 8.74 7.83
CA ARG A 185 -3.41 9.27 6.48
C ARG A 185 -4.61 8.61 5.81
N LEU A 186 -4.80 7.32 5.98
CA LEU A 186 -5.97 6.60 5.43
C LEU A 186 -7.26 7.06 6.09
N SER A 187 -7.28 7.22 7.41
CA SER A 187 -8.44 7.72 8.15
C SER A 187 -8.82 9.14 7.74
N SER A 188 -7.86 10.06 7.68
CA SER A 188 -8.13 11.45 7.34
C SER A 188 -8.65 11.63 5.93
N CYS A 189 -8.21 10.80 4.97
CA CYS A 189 -8.70 10.87 3.58
C CYS A 189 -10.20 10.64 3.47
N HIS A 190 -10.78 9.76 4.29
CA HIS A 190 -12.23 9.51 4.27
C HIS A 190 -13.05 10.71 4.75
N VAL A 191 -12.50 11.52 5.66
CA VAL A 191 -13.17 12.74 6.15
C VAL A 191 -13.15 13.84 5.10
N TYR A 192 -12.02 14.00 4.37
CA TYR A 192 -11.83 15.12 3.44
C TYR A 192 -12.43 14.92 2.05
N GLU A 193 -12.79 13.72 1.65
CA GLU A 193 -13.48 13.49 0.37
C GLU A 193 -14.85 14.20 0.25
N GLN A 194 -15.37 14.72 1.37
CA GLN A 194 -16.67 15.40 1.43
C GLN A 194 -16.58 16.92 1.38
N LEU A 195 -15.40 17.52 1.47
CA LEU A 195 -15.24 18.97 1.49
C LEU A 195 -15.25 19.59 0.09
N SER A 196 -15.91 20.73 -0.05
CA SER A 196 -15.80 21.61 -1.22
C SER A 196 -14.38 22.20 -1.34
N MET A 197 -14.06 22.78 -2.52
CA MET A 197 -12.75 23.40 -2.75
C MET A 197 -12.45 24.58 -1.80
N ASP A 198 -13.47 25.38 -1.45
CA ASP A 198 -13.29 26.55 -0.60
C ASP A 198 -13.18 26.15 0.88
N GLU A 199 -13.97 25.19 1.32
CA GLU A 199 -13.83 24.57 2.65
C GLU A 199 -12.45 23.94 2.82
N SER A 200 -11.96 23.23 1.82
CA SER A 200 -10.61 22.63 1.83
C SER A 200 -9.51 23.68 1.97
N LYS A 201 -9.62 24.86 1.33
CA LYS A 201 -8.66 25.95 1.49
C LYS A 201 -8.68 26.54 2.90
N TYR A 202 -9.88 26.76 3.42
CA TYR A 202 -10.07 27.30 4.77
C TYR A 202 -9.51 26.36 5.84
N VAL A 203 -9.82 25.07 5.76
CA VAL A 203 -9.29 24.04 6.64
C VAL A 203 -7.77 24.01 6.62
N LYS A 204 -7.13 24.07 5.44
CA LYS A 204 -5.66 24.11 5.32
C LYS A 204 -5.04 25.33 6.00
N GLN A 205 -5.69 26.47 5.90
CA GLN A 205 -5.21 27.68 6.58
C GLN A 205 -5.30 27.55 8.10
N LEU A 206 -6.44 27.06 8.62
CA LEU A 206 -6.62 26.82 10.05
C LEU A 206 -5.59 25.83 10.59
N MET A 207 -5.34 24.73 9.90
CA MET A 207 -4.41 23.71 10.37
C MET A 207 -2.95 24.17 10.33
N ARG A 208 -2.58 25.08 9.42
CA ARG A 208 -1.25 25.71 9.46
C ARG A 208 -1.07 26.51 10.74
N GLN A 209 -2.05 27.36 11.08
CA GLN A 209 -2.01 28.16 12.31
C GLN A 209 -1.98 27.27 13.57
N TYR A 210 -2.78 26.19 13.55
CA TYR A 210 -2.79 25.21 14.65
C TYR A 210 -1.43 24.55 14.85
N ASN A 211 -0.80 24.06 13.79
CA ASN A 211 0.50 23.39 13.85
C ASN A 211 1.63 24.33 14.31
N GLU A 212 1.60 25.62 13.89
CA GLU A 212 2.55 26.63 14.36
C GLU A 212 2.44 26.89 15.87
N GLN A 213 1.24 26.75 16.43
CA GLN A 213 0.99 26.98 17.87
C GLN A 213 1.24 25.73 18.73
N ASN A 214 1.04 24.53 18.20
CA ASN A 214 1.02 23.30 18.98
C ASN A 214 2.13 22.30 18.61
N ASN A 215 3.12 22.68 17.81
CA ASN A 215 4.19 21.82 17.32
C ASN A 215 3.68 20.54 16.63
N GLY A 216 2.51 20.60 16.01
CA GLY A 216 1.93 19.52 15.24
C GLY A 216 2.63 19.33 13.89
N GLU A 217 2.61 18.11 13.39
CA GLU A 217 3.14 17.75 12.08
C GLU A 217 2.01 17.42 11.11
N PHE A 218 2.06 17.96 9.88
CA PHE A 218 1.11 17.56 8.84
C PHE A 218 1.28 16.09 8.45
N ILE A 219 0.16 15.40 8.26
CA ILE A 219 0.18 14.11 7.56
C ILE A 219 0.55 14.38 6.10
N ILE A 220 1.53 13.64 5.60
CA ILE A 220 2.08 13.83 4.26
C ILE A 220 0.95 13.86 3.22
N GLY A 221 0.86 14.99 2.49
CA GLY A 221 -0.03 15.18 1.36
C GLY A 221 -1.38 15.83 1.65
N SER A 222 -1.84 15.93 2.91
CA SER A 222 -3.16 16.50 3.19
C SER A 222 -3.15 18.00 3.45
N GLN A 223 -2.21 18.48 4.28
CA GLN A 223 -2.18 19.86 4.84
C GLN A 223 -3.48 20.27 5.54
N SER A 224 -4.35 19.32 5.83
CA SER A 224 -5.69 19.53 6.40
C SER A 224 -5.86 18.83 7.73
N ASP A 225 -4.85 18.14 8.19
CA ASP A 225 -4.79 17.38 9.44
C ASP A 225 -3.42 17.51 10.07
N SER A 226 -3.33 17.13 11.33
CA SER A 226 -2.10 17.21 12.11
C SER A 226 -1.94 16.00 13.00
N ILE A 227 -0.71 15.51 13.14
CA ILE A 227 -0.35 14.52 14.15
C ILE A 227 0.42 15.22 15.25
N GLU A 228 0.04 14.96 16.47
CA GLU A 228 0.82 15.26 17.67
C GLU A 228 1.42 13.96 18.21
N TRP A 229 2.74 13.92 18.27
CA TRP A 229 3.48 12.76 18.74
C TRP A 229 3.69 12.86 20.25
N THR A 230 2.79 12.23 20.99
CA THR A 230 2.84 12.04 22.44
C THR A 230 2.92 10.54 22.74
N ASP A 231 2.84 10.15 24.01
CA ASP A 231 2.78 8.72 24.39
C ASP A 231 1.66 7.98 23.68
N THR A 232 0.56 8.68 23.39
CA THR A 232 -0.51 8.21 22.52
C THR A 232 -0.62 9.17 21.34
N PRO A 233 -0.12 8.80 20.13
CA PRO A 233 -0.21 9.65 18.96
C PRO A 233 -1.65 10.07 18.68
N THR A 234 -1.87 11.38 18.50
CA THR A 234 -3.21 11.95 18.31
C THR A 234 -3.30 12.60 16.94
N ILE A 235 -4.36 12.29 16.20
CA ILE A 235 -4.68 12.98 14.95
C ILE A 235 -5.74 14.05 15.21
N ASN A 236 -5.48 15.28 14.77
CA ASN A 236 -6.40 16.39 14.79
C ASN A 236 -6.97 16.62 13.39
N ILE A 237 -8.26 16.39 13.25
CA ILE A 237 -8.99 16.56 11.99
C ILE A 237 -10.03 17.65 12.21
N PRO A 238 -9.91 18.83 11.58
CA PRO A 238 -10.88 19.90 11.72
C PRO A 238 -12.19 19.52 11.03
N VAL A 239 -13.31 19.75 11.70
CA VAL A 239 -14.66 19.56 11.18
C VAL A 239 -15.29 20.93 11.06
N LEU A 240 -15.81 21.25 9.87
CA LEU A 240 -16.62 22.45 9.65
C LEU A 240 -18.06 22.13 10.06
N ALA A 241 -18.59 22.91 10.97
CA ALA A 241 -19.98 22.82 11.46
C ALA A 241 -20.91 23.74 10.67
#